data_946084625e57d34e1dbb007621fe402b
#
_entry.id   946084625e57d34e1dbb007621fe402b
#
_cell.length_a   1.000
_cell.length_b   1.000
_cell.length_c   1.000
_cell.angle_alpha   90.00
_cell.angle_beta   90.00
_cell.angle_gamma   90.00
#
_symmetry.space_group_name_H-M   'P 1'
#
loop_
_entity.id
_entity.type
_entity.pdbx_description
1 polymer ?
#
loop_
_entity_poly.entity_id
_entity_poly.type
_entity_poly.pdbx_seq_one_letter_code
_entity_poly.pdbx_strand_id
1 'polypeptide(L)'
;DEKYGGTVVRTRANVQALMAAAAREGTKLVGDGEGGIIFPKFHPAMDGLFAIAKIHELLIRAGVSLSEVVASLPSYHLVRTKVPCAWEDKGKVMRMLGQQFRERRGRQVDGVRIDMGEEWVLVLPDADRPLFHVMAEATSHAGAQALTEKYAALVNSLQR
;
A
#
# COMPACT_ATOMS: atom_id res chain seq x y z
N ASP A 1 2.53 6.07 -13.37
CA ASP A 1 1.93 7.21 -14.10
C ASP A 1 2.85 7.72 -15.21
N GLU A 2 4.04 8.18 -14.89
CA GLU A 2 4.94 8.83 -15.86
C GLU A 2 5.34 7.93 -17.03
N LYS A 3 5.64 6.66 -16.76
CA LYS A 3 6.13 5.72 -17.80
C LYS A 3 5.05 5.28 -18.78
N TYR A 4 3.80 5.17 -18.33
CA TYR A 4 2.72 4.57 -19.13
C TYR A 4 1.54 5.51 -19.39
N GLY A 5 1.59 6.76 -18.93
CA GLY A 5 0.55 7.78 -19.12
C GLY A 5 -0.79 7.44 -18.45
N GLY A 6 -0.77 6.54 -17.46
CA GLY A 6 -1.96 6.17 -16.71
C GLY A 6 -2.21 7.11 -15.53
N THR A 7 -3.41 7.13 -15.01
CA THR A 7 -3.74 7.85 -13.77
C THR A 7 -3.94 6.84 -12.64
N VAL A 8 -3.13 6.93 -11.59
CA VAL A 8 -3.26 6.10 -10.38
C VAL A 8 -3.99 6.88 -9.29
N VAL A 9 -5.13 6.35 -8.85
CA VAL A 9 -5.90 6.90 -7.74
C VAL A 9 -5.77 5.98 -6.54
N ARG A 10 -5.21 6.49 -5.45
CA ARG A 10 -5.08 5.75 -4.20
C ARG A 10 -6.41 5.72 -3.46
N THR A 11 -6.74 4.57 -2.89
CA THR A 11 -7.92 4.34 -2.04
C THR A 11 -7.54 3.64 -0.75
N ARG A 12 -8.48 3.51 0.18
CA ARG A 12 -8.28 2.68 1.38
C ARG A 12 -8.03 1.23 0.98
N ALA A 13 -7.16 0.54 1.71
CA ALA A 13 -6.76 -0.84 1.45
C ALA A 13 -7.73 -1.86 2.10
N ASN A 14 -9.03 -1.60 2.05
CA ASN A 14 -10.04 -2.56 2.48
C ASN A 14 -10.95 -2.96 1.30
N VAL A 15 -11.54 -4.13 1.39
CA VAL A 15 -12.33 -4.73 0.30
C VAL A 15 -13.46 -3.83 -0.18
N GLN A 16 -14.19 -3.20 0.74
CA GLN A 16 -15.31 -2.31 0.39
C GLN A 16 -14.84 -1.07 -0.40
N ALA A 17 -13.73 -0.46 0.03
CA ALA A 17 -13.21 0.72 -0.67
C ALA A 17 -12.63 0.36 -2.05
N LEU A 18 -12.00 -0.81 -2.20
CA LEU A 18 -11.51 -1.32 -3.47
C LEU A 18 -12.66 -1.63 -4.43
N MET A 19 -13.72 -2.29 -3.96
CA MET A 19 -14.93 -2.54 -4.76
C MET A 19 -15.64 -1.23 -5.14
N ALA A 20 -15.75 -0.28 -4.22
CA ALA A 20 -16.31 1.04 -4.50
C ALA A 20 -15.46 1.82 -5.52
N ALA A 21 -14.14 1.69 -5.48
CA ALA A 21 -13.26 2.26 -6.49
C ALA A 21 -13.45 1.59 -7.85
N ALA A 22 -13.64 0.27 -7.88
CA ALA A 22 -13.91 -0.48 -9.11
C ALA A 22 -15.24 -0.05 -9.78
N ALA A 23 -16.23 0.33 -8.99
CA ALA A 23 -17.52 0.80 -9.50
C ALA A 23 -17.50 2.23 -10.11
N ARG A 24 -16.40 2.98 -9.95
CA ARG A 24 -16.28 4.33 -10.53
C ARG A 24 -16.11 4.27 -12.04
N GLU A 25 -16.79 5.17 -12.74
CA GLU A 25 -16.67 5.29 -14.18
C GLU A 25 -15.20 5.57 -14.58
N GLY A 26 -14.74 4.93 -15.65
CA GLY A 26 -13.38 5.07 -16.16
C GLY A 26 -12.33 4.20 -15.46
N THR A 27 -12.64 3.56 -14.34
CA THR A 27 -11.72 2.65 -13.67
C THR A 27 -11.43 1.41 -14.53
N LYS A 28 -10.16 1.16 -14.80
CA LYS A 28 -9.72 0.04 -15.66
C LYS A 28 -9.30 -1.17 -14.84
N LEU A 29 -8.63 -0.93 -13.71
CA LEU A 29 -8.06 -1.93 -12.83
C LEU A 29 -8.03 -1.40 -11.40
N VAL A 30 -8.28 -2.26 -10.42
CA VAL A 30 -8.06 -1.98 -9.01
C VAL A 30 -7.23 -3.12 -8.43
N GLY A 31 -6.28 -2.78 -7.55
CA GLY A 31 -5.46 -3.78 -6.88
C GLY A 31 -5.07 -3.33 -5.49
N ASP A 32 -4.78 -4.28 -4.63
CA ASP A 32 -4.11 -4.07 -3.36
C ASP A 32 -2.61 -4.40 -3.46
N GLY A 33 -1.89 -4.28 -2.40
CA GLY A 33 -0.47 -4.66 -2.34
C GLY A 33 -0.25 -6.14 -1.98
N GLU A 34 -1.28 -6.97 -1.97
CA GLU A 34 -1.25 -8.35 -1.46
C GLU A 34 -1.70 -9.39 -2.50
N GLY A 35 -1.92 -8.95 -3.74
CA GLY A 35 -2.29 -9.81 -4.88
C GLY A 35 -3.78 -9.82 -5.22
N GLY A 36 -4.61 -9.07 -4.50
CA GLY A 36 -6.01 -8.88 -4.87
C GLY A 36 -6.14 -7.97 -6.08
N ILE A 37 -6.78 -8.43 -7.14
CA ILE A 37 -6.99 -7.67 -8.39
C ILE A 37 -8.46 -7.71 -8.77
N ILE A 38 -9.01 -6.54 -9.11
CA ILE A 38 -10.37 -6.37 -9.63
C ILE A 38 -10.28 -5.85 -11.06
N PHE A 39 -10.97 -6.52 -11.96
CA PHE A 39 -11.18 -6.08 -13.34
C PHE A 39 -12.63 -5.57 -13.49
N PRO A 40 -12.91 -4.26 -13.35
CA PRO A 40 -14.27 -3.74 -13.25
C PRO A 40 -15.19 -4.10 -14.43
N LYS A 41 -14.61 -4.23 -15.63
CA LYS A 41 -15.36 -4.63 -16.82
C LYS A 41 -15.81 -6.08 -16.82
N PHE A 42 -15.17 -6.93 -16.01
CA PHE A 42 -15.52 -8.34 -15.87
C PHE A 42 -16.38 -8.56 -14.63
N HIS A 43 -15.86 -8.19 -13.48
CA HIS A 43 -16.53 -8.38 -12.19
C HIS A 43 -16.01 -7.35 -11.18
N PRO A 44 -16.88 -6.64 -10.43
CA PRO A 44 -16.48 -5.58 -9.51
C PRO A 44 -15.97 -6.12 -8.15
N ALA A 45 -15.47 -7.34 -8.11
CA ALA A 45 -14.86 -7.97 -6.94
C ALA A 45 -13.52 -8.62 -7.32
N MET A 46 -12.72 -8.95 -6.30
CA MET A 46 -11.46 -9.64 -6.51
C MET A 46 -11.69 -11.03 -7.11
N ASP A 47 -10.98 -11.33 -8.19
CA ASP A 47 -11.04 -12.62 -8.88
C ASP A 47 -9.63 -13.07 -9.26
N GLY A 48 -9.09 -14.00 -8.47
CA GLY A 48 -7.75 -14.54 -8.68
C GLY A 48 -7.64 -15.43 -9.92
N LEU A 49 -8.69 -16.17 -10.25
CA LEU A 49 -8.67 -17.04 -11.45
C LEU A 49 -8.67 -16.20 -12.72
N PHE A 50 -9.51 -15.18 -12.77
CA PHE A 50 -9.52 -14.26 -13.90
C PHE A 50 -8.21 -13.47 -13.99
N ALA A 51 -7.63 -13.06 -12.85
CA ALA A 51 -6.34 -12.39 -12.83
C ALA A 51 -5.21 -13.25 -13.42
N ILE A 52 -5.16 -14.55 -13.08
CA ILE A 52 -4.19 -15.50 -13.67
C ILE A 52 -4.37 -15.57 -15.19
N ALA A 53 -5.60 -15.74 -15.67
CA ALA A 53 -5.88 -15.79 -17.10
C ALA A 53 -5.46 -14.49 -17.81
N LYS A 54 -5.71 -13.33 -17.21
CA LYS A 54 -5.33 -12.03 -17.77
C LYS A 54 -3.82 -11.80 -17.78
N ILE A 55 -3.10 -12.27 -16.77
CA ILE A 55 -1.63 -12.22 -16.76
C ILE A 55 -1.07 -13.07 -17.90
N HIS A 56 -1.57 -14.30 -18.10
CA HIS A 56 -1.14 -15.15 -19.21
C HIS A 56 -1.46 -14.52 -20.58
N GLU A 57 -2.67 -13.98 -20.75
CA GLU A 57 -3.03 -13.25 -21.97
C GLU A 57 -2.05 -12.10 -22.26
N LEU A 58 -1.71 -11.32 -21.23
CA LEU A 58 -0.77 -10.21 -21.36
C LEU A 58 0.62 -10.68 -21.80
N LEU A 59 1.16 -11.72 -21.14
CA LEU A 59 2.48 -12.26 -21.44
C LEU A 59 2.57 -12.81 -22.86
N ILE A 60 1.54 -13.55 -23.30
CA ILE A 60 1.45 -14.10 -24.66
C ILE A 60 1.39 -12.97 -25.69
N ARG A 61 0.54 -11.96 -25.48
CA ARG A 61 0.43 -10.81 -26.40
C ARG A 61 1.70 -9.97 -26.47
N ALA A 62 2.40 -9.83 -25.35
CA ALA A 62 3.66 -9.10 -25.29
C ALA A 62 4.87 -9.89 -25.80
N GLY A 63 4.73 -11.22 -25.94
CA GLY A 63 5.83 -12.11 -26.35
C GLY A 63 6.96 -12.18 -25.32
N VAL A 64 6.65 -11.99 -24.03
CA VAL A 64 7.63 -11.97 -22.92
C VAL A 64 7.25 -12.95 -21.83
N SER A 65 8.24 -13.41 -21.08
CA SER A 65 8.02 -14.23 -19.89
C SER A 65 7.71 -13.37 -18.66
N LEU A 66 7.13 -13.97 -17.64
CA LEU A 66 6.89 -13.28 -16.35
C LEU A 66 8.20 -12.81 -15.72
N SER A 67 9.27 -13.60 -15.82
CA SER A 67 10.58 -13.23 -15.28
C SER A 67 11.17 -11.99 -15.96
N GLU A 68 11.00 -11.84 -17.27
CA GLU A 68 11.44 -10.65 -18.01
C GLU A 68 10.63 -9.42 -17.58
N VAL A 69 9.31 -9.55 -17.40
CA VAL A 69 8.47 -8.46 -16.87
C VAL A 69 8.93 -8.07 -15.47
N VAL A 70 9.12 -9.03 -14.57
CA VAL A 70 9.58 -8.75 -13.20
C VAL A 70 10.95 -8.09 -13.19
N ALA A 71 11.90 -8.56 -14.03
CA ALA A 71 13.23 -7.97 -14.13
C ALA A 71 13.21 -6.52 -14.68
N SER A 72 12.18 -6.15 -15.42
CA SER A 72 12.01 -4.78 -15.94
C SER A 72 11.45 -3.77 -14.93
N LEU A 73 10.95 -4.25 -13.79
CA LEU A 73 10.39 -3.39 -12.74
C LEU A 73 11.52 -2.77 -11.90
N PRO A 74 11.35 -1.55 -11.41
CA PRO A 74 12.27 -0.96 -10.45
C PRO A 74 12.36 -1.82 -9.18
N SER A 75 13.57 -1.97 -8.64
CA SER A 75 13.79 -2.66 -7.37
C SER A 75 13.42 -1.76 -6.21
N TYR A 76 12.28 -2.02 -5.58
CA TYR A 76 11.90 -1.41 -4.32
C TYR A 76 11.83 -2.48 -3.23
N HIS A 77 12.27 -2.12 -2.04
CA HIS A 77 12.27 -3.00 -0.88
C HIS A 77 11.22 -2.53 0.11
N LEU A 78 10.18 -3.33 0.28
CA LEU A 78 9.10 -3.08 1.23
C LEU A 78 9.28 -3.96 2.47
N VAL A 79 9.42 -3.34 3.64
CA VAL A 79 9.47 -4.03 4.95
C VAL A 79 8.21 -3.67 5.73
N ARG A 80 7.64 -4.66 6.42
CA ARG A 80 6.43 -4.51 7.23
C ARG A 80 6.66 -5.06 8.63
N THR A 81 6.18 -4.36 9.64
CA THR A 81 6.16 -4.85 11.02
C THR A 81 4.83 -4.52 11.70
N LYS A 82 4.54 -5.22 12.78
CA LYS A 82 3.35 -5.01 13.61
C LYS A 82 3.79 -4.48 14.97
N VAL A 83 3.12 -3.42 15.42
CA VAL A 83 3.38 -2.80 16.73
C VAL A 83 2.12 -2.94 17.57
N PRO A 84 2.14 -3.74 18.66
CA PRO A 84 1.01 -3.82 19.58
C PRO A 84 0.62 -2.44 20.11
N CYS A 85 -0.68 -2.18 20.20
CA CYS A 85 -1.22 -0.93 20.73
C CYS A 85 -2.64 -1.17 21.23
N ALA A 86 -2.91 -0.78 22.47
CA ALA A 86 -4.24 -0.90 23.03
C ALA A 86 -5.27 -0.08 22.22
N TRP A 87 -6.52 -0.51 22.21
CA TRP A 87 -7.58 0.14 21.43
C TRP A 87 -7.75 1.60 21.80
N GLU A 88 -7.71 1.90 23.09
CA GLU A 88 -7.84 3.24 23.67
C GLU A 88 -6.72 4.20 23.25
N ASP A 89 -5.52 3.67 23.00
CA ASP A 89 -4.34 4.48 22.63
C ASP A 89 -4.26 4.78 21.13
N LYS A 90 -4.93 3.99 20.27
CA LYS A 90 -4.85 4.17 18.81
C LYS A 90 -5.21 5.58 18.37
N GLY A 91 -6.27 6.15 18.92
CA GLY A 91 -6.70 7.52 18.60
C GLY A 91 -5.68 8.58 19.01
N LYS A 92 -5.07 8.42 20.19
CA LYS A 92 -3.98 9.28 20.69
C LYS A 92 -2.77 9.23 19.75
N VAL A 93 -2.28 8.03 19.46
CA VAL A 93 -1.12 7.81 18.60
C VAL A 93 -1.35 8.40 17.20
N MET A 94 -2.50 8.14 16.59
CA MET A 94 -2.85 8.67 15.26
C MET A 94 -2.89 10.20 15.24
N ARG A 95 -3.44 10.81 16.27
CA ARG A 95 -3.47 12.27 16.38
C ARG A 95 -2.08 12.85 16.50
N MET A 96 -1.23 12.28 17.38
CA MET A 96 0.14 12.74 17.59
C MET A 96 1.01 12.58 16.33
N LEU A 97 0.97 11.44 15.68
CA LEU A 97 1.63 11.23 14.38
C LEU A 97 1.12 12.24 13.35
N GLY A 98 -0.18 12.42 13.33
CA GLY A 98 -0.82 13.38 12.46
C GLY A 98 -0.38 14.82 12.64
N GLN A 99 -0.13 15.25 13.85
CA GLN A 99 0.39 16.59 14.17
C GLN A 99 1.87 16.70 13.84
N GLN A 100 2.67 15.70 14.24
CA GLN A 100 4.13 15.69 14.06
C GLN A 100 4.56 15.72 12.58
N PHE A 101 3.80 15.04 11.71
CA PHE A 101 4.14 14.95 10.29
C PHE A 101 3.21 15.76 9.37
N ARG A 102 2.55 16.78 9.88
CA ARG A 102 1.55 17.55 9.14
C ARG A 102 2.06 18.11 7.81
N GLU A 103 3.31 18.55 7.75
CA GLU A 103 3.92 19.14 6.55
C GLU A 103 4.45 18.11 5.55
N ARG A 104 4.69 16.87 5.97
CA ARG A 104 5.22 15.77 5.16
C ARG A 104 4.16 14.76 4.75
N ARG A 105 2.90 15.13 4.93
CA ARG A 105 1.79 14.25 4.59
C ARG A 105 1.54 14.26 3.10
N GLY A 106 1.76 13.11 2.47
CA GLY A 106 1.14 12.82 1.18
C GLY A 106 -0.41 12.85 1.27
N ARG A 107 -1.11 12.74 0.14
CA ARG A 107 -2.59 12.57 0.13
C ARG A 107 -2.96 11.37 1.00
N GLN A 108 -3.41 11.62 2.21
CA GLN A 108 -3.83 10.59 3.14
C GLN A 108 -5.18 10.03 2.74
N VAL A 109 -5.20 8.75 2.44
CA VAL A 109 -6.42 8.00 2.23
C VAL A 109 -6.69 7.08 3.42
N ASP A 110 -5.62 6.55 4.05
CA ASP A 110 -5.70 5.67 5.21
C ASP A 110 -4.40 5.75 6.03
N GLY A 111 -4.49 5.74 7.36
CA GLY A 111 -3.32 5.83 8.23
C GLY A 111 -2.55 7.17 8.14
N VAL A 112 -1.29 7.17 8.52
CA VAL A 112 -0.35 8.29 8.36
C VAL A 112 0.77 7.86 7.43
N ARG A 113 0.76 8.38 6.21
CA ARG A 113 1.84 8.20 5.24
C ARG A 113 2.77 9.41 5.28
N ILE A 114 4.06 9.12 5.32
CA ILE A 114 5.15 10.11 5.37
C ILE A 114 6.02 9.85 4.14
N ASP A 115 5.99 10.78 3.20
CA ASP A 115 6.80 10.70 1.98
C ASP A 115 8.14 11.42 2.21
N MET A 116 9.24 10.81 1.77
CA MET A 116 10.63 11.27 1.96
C MET A 116 11.42 11.16 0.65
N GLY A 117 10.84 11.65 -0.44
CA GLY A 117 11.39 11.51 -1.80
C GLY A 117 11.07 10.14 -2.37
N GLU A 118 12.08 9.34 -2.65
CA GLU A 118 11.91 7.97 -3.18
C GLU A 118 11.50 6.95 -2.10
N GLU A 119 11.60 7.33 -0.84
CA GLU A 119 11.25 6.50 0.31
C GLU A 119 9.93 6.95 0.94
N TRP A 120 9.22 6.04 1.56
CA TRP A 120 8.03 6.39 2.32
C TRP A 120 7.79 5.42 3.49
N VAL A 121 7.07 5.91 4.49
CA VAL A 121 6.57 5.10 5.61
C VAL A 121 5.06 5.28 5.72
N LEU A 122 4.35 4.20 5.98
CA LEU A 122 2.93 4.20 6.32
C LEU A 122 2.73 3.58 7.71
N VAL A 123 2.09 4.32 8.60
CA VAL A 123 1.62 3.83 9.90
C VAL A 123 0.10 3.72 9.82
N LEU A 124 -0.41 2.50 9.89
CA LEU A 124 -1.82 2.17 9.69
C LEU A 124 -2.37 1.45 10.92
N PRO A 125 -3.41 1.95 11.60
CA PRO A 125 -4.08 1.20 12.65
C PRO A 125 -4.83 0.01 12.05
N ASP A 126 -4.64 -1.17 12.62
CA ASP A 126 -5.43 -2.35 12.26
C ASP A 126 -6.89 -2.15 12.71
N ALA A 127 -7.86 -2.47 11.84
CA ALA A 127 -9.27 -2.26 12.12
C ALA A 127 -9.83 -3.28 13.15
N ASP A 128 -9.24 -4.49 13.19
CA ASP A 128 -9.79 -5.63 13.90
C ASP A 128 -8.92 -6.10 15.07
N ARG A 129 -7.71 -5.55 15.22
CA ARG A 129 -6.71 -6.00 16.19
C ARG A 129 -6.09 -4.83 16.94
N PRO A 130 -5.66 -5.01 18.22
CA PRO A 130 -5.01 -3.96 19.01
C PRO A 130 -3.55 -3.80 18.60
N LEU A 131 -3.30 -3.31 17.38
CA LEU A 131 -1.97 -3.09 16.83
C LEU A 131 -1.99 -2.05 15.70
N PHE A 132 -0.79 -1.58 15.35
CA PHE A 132 -0.49 -0.84 14.12
C PHE A 132 0.32 -1.69 13.16
N HIS A 133 0.10 -1.50 11.86
CA HIS A 133 1.02 -1.89 10.80
C HIS A 133 1.95 -0.72 10.51
N VAL A 134 3.24 -0.97 10.53
CA VAL A 134 4.26 -0.02 10.07
C VAL A 134 4.91 -0.62 8.84
N MET A 135 4.82 0.08 7.73
CA MET A 135 5.35 -0.33 6.44
C MET A 135 6.29 0.75 5.93
N ALA A 136 7.46 0.37 5.44
CA ALA A 136 8.40 1.29 4.81
C ALA A 136 8.91 0.72 3.50
N GLU A 137 9.03 1.58 2.50
CA GLU A 137 9.65 1.27 1.22
C GLU A 137 10.85 2.16 1.00
N ALA A 138 11.95 1.55 0.55
CA ALA A 138 13.19 2.25 0.26
C ALA A 138 13.92 1.59 -0.92
N THR A 139 14.97 2.23 -1.41
CA THR A 139 15.83 1.72 -2.49
C THR A 139 16.72 0.56 -2.08
N SER A 140 16.82 0.27 -0.77
CA SER A 140 17.53 -0.90 -0.24
C SER A 140 16.75 -1.57 0.89
N HIS A 141 16.94 -2.88 1.04
CA HIS A 141 16.32 -3.64 2.14
C HIS A 141 16.73 -3.10 3.52
N ALA A 142 18.03 -2.79 3.70
CA ALA A 142 18.53 -2.23 4.95
C ALA A 142 17.92 -0.86 5.26
N GLY A 143 17.72 0.00 4.25
CA GLY A 143 17.02 1.28 4.39
C GLY A 143 15.57 1.11 4.81
N ALA A 144 14.83 0.23 4.13
CA ALA A 144 13.43 -0.06 4.46
C ALA A 144 13.30 -0.64 5.88
N GLN A 145 14.21 -1.52 6.28
CA GLN A 145 14.24 -2.07 7.63
C GLN A 145 14.51 -0.99 8.69
N ALA A 146 15.53 -0.18 8.51
CA ALA A 146 15.88 0.90 9.43
C ALA A 146 14.72 1.90 9.60
N LEU A 147 14.05 2.26 8.50
CA LEU A 147 12.86 3.11 8.54
C LEU A 147 11.71 2.45 9.31
N THR A 148 11.44 1.18 9.04
CA THR A 148 10.38 0.44 9.72
C THR A 148 10.64 0.36 11.22
N GLU A 149 11.85 0.05 11.64
CA GLU A 149 12.25 0.00 13.05
C GLU A 149 12.14 1.36 13.74
N LYS A 150 12.62 2.42 13.09
CA LYS A 150 12.52 3.80 13.59
C LYS A 150 11.07 4.21 13.87
N TYR A 151 10.17 3.96 12.93
CA TYR A 151 8.77 4.36 13.10
C TYR A 151 7.98 3.41 13.99
N ALA A 152 8.36 2.15 14.09
CA ALA A 152 7.84 1.22 15.09
C ALA A 152 8.20 1.69 16.52
N ALA A 153 9.46 2.09 16.73
CA ALA A 153 9.90 2.67 18.01
C ALA A 153 9.16 3.98 18.34
N LEU A 154 8.92 4.82 17.33
CA LEU A 154 8.12 6.05 17.51
C LEU A 154 6.69 5.72 17.94
N VAL A 155 6.01 4.79 17.28
CA VAL A 155 4.66 4.35 17.66
C VAL A 155 4.64 3.84 19.10
N ASN A 156 5.62 3.05 19.51
CA ASN A 156 5.76 2.57 20.90
C ASN A 156 5.96 3.71 21.89
N SER A 157 6.71 4.76 21.53
CA SER A 157 6.95 5.90 22.41
C SER A 157 5.70 6.78 22.63
N LEU A 158 4.81 6.84 21.65
CA LEU A 158 3.59 7.63 21.69
C LEU A 158 2.44 6.97 22.48
N GLN A 159 2.59 5.71 22.86
CA GLN A 159 1.63 4.99 23.70
C GLN A 159 1.81 5.30 25.19
N ARG A 160 2.98 5.81 25.60
CA ARG A 160 3.32 6.20 26.99
C ARG A 160 2.83 7.64 27.26
#